data_baf04bf9fd975d496abc3c10ed99cc8f
#
_entry.id   baf04bf9fd975d496abc3c10ed99cc8f
#
_cell.length_a   1.000
_cell.length_b   1.000
_cell.length_c   1.000
_cell.angle_alpha   90.00
_cell.angle_beta   90.00
_cell.angle_gamma   90.00
#
_symmetry.space_group_name_H-M   'P 1'
#
loop_
_entity.id
_entity.type
_entity.pdbx_description
1 polymer ?
#
loop_
_entity_poly.entity_id
_entity_poly.type
_entity_poly.pdbx_seq_one_letter_code
_entity_poly.pdbx_strand_id
1 'polypeptide(L)'
;MQLLRLKDVRQSRIPEAVGVCAADNGKLIEYVNEAQQRLVFAGGETGWWGSWAKTVFNVDSQADPYITLPRNIARLINLDVCQQPVKIQNEFYEFLEAGVGLQPSRCGCNSIETYDRGLFPTFSDIVPPNKRLRFYITDAADVDRRALVQGTDQNGTTIYSLDGIDEVTGIYVEFAQPFVDLPFNITTLTGLQKDFTIGQVKVFEVDTVTGAQRLILTMEPGEEVAGYRRYFLNGIPRNCCDPTNAGVTTVQVTAMAK
;
A
#
# COMPACT_ATOMS: atom_id res chain seq x y z
N MET A 1 -15.55 22.62 6.28
CA MET A 1 -14.97 22.48 4.93
C MET A 1 -16.13 22.42 3.94
N GLN A 2 -16.28 23.42 3.07
CA GLN A 2 -17.35 23.43 2.07
C GLN A 2 -16.90 22.53 0.92
N LEU A 3 -17.62 21.42 0.69
CA LEU A 3 -17.38 20.54 -0.44
C LEU A 3 -17.85 21.25 -1.72
N LEU A 4 -16.92 21.68 -2.55
CA LEU A 4 -17.22 22.17 -3.89
C LEU A 4 -17.68 20.99 -4.76
N ARG A 5 -18.92 21.07 -5.27
CA ARG A 5 -19.43 20.08 -6.22
C ARG A 5 -19.04 20.52 -7.64
N LEU A 6 -18.86 19.57 -8.54
CA LEU A 6 -18.57 19.86 -9.95
C LEU A 6 -19.62 20.82 -10.57
N LYS A 7 -20.87 20.73 -10.11
CA LYS A 7 -21.94 21.66 -10.48
C LYS A 7 -21.62 23.13 -10.14
N ASP A 8 -21.04 23.35 -8.96
CA ASP A 8 -20.70 24.70 -8.47
C ASP A 8 -19.53 25.28 -9.27
N VAL A 9 -18.56 24.43 -9.64
CA VAL A 9 -17.44 24.81 -10.54
C VAL A 9 -17.94 25.20 -11.91
N ARG A 10 -18.89 24.45 -12.50
CA ARG A 10 -19.49 24.76 -13.80
C ARG A 10 -20.27 26.07 -13.82
N GLN A 11 -20.92 26.42 -12.72
CA GLN A 11 -21.71 27.66 -12.57
C GLN A 11 -20.85 28.86 -12.16
N SER A 12 -19.59 28.65 -11.86
CA SER A 12 -18.64 29.73 -11.53
C SER A 12 -18.01 30.32 -12.79
N ARG A 13 -17.22 31.40 -12.62
CA ARG A 13 -16.43 31.98 -13.71
C ARG A 13 -15.12 31.22 -14.00
N ILE A 14 -14.87 30.11 -13.32
CA ILE A 14 -13.65 29.30 -13.48
C ILE A 14 -13.51 28.75 -14.90
N PRO A 15 -14.57 28.18 -15.56
CA PRO A 15 -14.45 27.71 -16.94
C PRO A 15 -14.01 28.79 -17.91
N GLU A 16 -14.53 29.99 -17.79
CA GLU A 16 -14.12 31.13 -18.64
C GLU A 16 -12.67 31.53 -18.39
N ALA A 17 -12.23 31.55 -17.13
CA ALA A 17 -10.87 31.93 -16.76
C ALA A 17 -9.80 30.93 -17.27
N VAL A 18 -10.16 29.64 -17.42
CA VAL A 18 -9.25 28.60 -17.96
C VAL A 18 -9.50 28.33 -19.44
N GLY A 19 -10.38 29.09 -20.10
CA GLY A 19 -10.66 28.94 -21.54
C GLY A 19 -11.37 27.63 -21.91
N VAL A 20 -12.13 27.04 -21.00
CA VAL A 20 -12.86 25.78 -21.21
C VAL A 20 -14.35 26.08 -21.31
N CYS A 21 -15.02 25.45 -22.28
CA CYS A 21 -16.48 25.52 -22.35
C CYS A 21 -17.10 24.83 -21.14
N ALA A 22 -18.03 25.52 -20.46
CA ALA A 22 -18.73 24.97 -19.28
C ALA A 22 -19.51 23.67 -19.56
N ALA A 23 -19.75 23.33 -20.82
CA ALA A 23 -20.36 22.08 -21.25
C ALA A 23 -19.35 20.92 -21.35
N ASP A 24 -18.05 21.20 -21.44
CA ASP A 24 -17.00 20.17 -21.54
C ASP A 24 -16.64 19.63 -20.16
N ASN A 25 -17.42 18.63 -19.72
CA ASN A 25 -17.22 17.99 -18.42
C ASN A 25 -15.88 17.28 -18.30
N GLY A 26 -15.36 16.69 -19.38
CA GLY A 26 -14.10 15.94 -19.37
C GLY A 26 -12.94 16.86 -19.00
N LYS A 27 -12.76 17.95 -19.72
CA LYS A 27 -11.72 18.93 -19.45
C LYS A 27 -11.86 19.61 -18.09
N LEU A 28 -13.09 19.91 -17.65
CA LEU A 28 -13.31 20.48 -16.32
C LEU A 28 -12.88 19.52 -15.21
N ILE A 29 -13.15 18.22 -15.35
CA ILE A 29 -12.73 17.20 -14.39
C ILE A 29 -11.21 17.10 -14.36
N GLU A 30 -10.55 17.09 -15.51
CA GLU A 30 -9.08 17.08 -15.61
C GLU A 30 -8.46 18.29 -14.89
N TYR A 31 -8.94 19.50 -15.15
CA TYR A 31 -8.43 20.70 -14.49
C TYR A 31 -8.70 20.72 -12.98
N VAL A 32 -9.86 20.22 -12.53
CA VAL A 32 -10.17 20.11 -11.10
C VAL A 32 -9.22 19.12 -10.42
N ASN A 33 -8.99 17.97 -11.06
CA ASN A 33 -8.07 16.96 -10.53
C ASN A 33 -6.63 17.49 -10.50
N GLU A 34 -6.18 18.15 -11.57
CA GLU A 34 -4.85 18.76 -11.60
C GLU A 34 -4.69 19.85 -10.53
N ALA A 35 -5.69 20.72 -10.38
CA ALA A 35 -5.68 21.75 -9.36
C ALA A 35 -5.65 21.15 -7.94
N GLN A 36 -6.39 20.08 -7.71
CA GLN A 36 -6.39 19.35 -6.45
C GLN A 36 -5.02 18.72 -6.18
N GLN A 37 -4.41 18.09 -7.17
CA GLN A 37 -3.07 17.51 -7.04
C GLN A 37 -2.02 18.58 -6.73
N ARG A 38 -2.05 19.71 -7.45
CA ARG A 38 -1.15 20.84 -7.20
C ARG A 38 -1.35 21.44 -5.81
N LEU A 39 -2.60 21.56 -5.36
CA LEU A 39 -2.91 22.07 -4.02
C LEU A 39 -2.38 21.14 -2.92
N VAL A 40 -2.57 19.83 -3.08
CA VAL A 40 -2.05 18.82 -2.13
C VAL A 40 -0.53 18.83 -2.12
N PHE A 41 0.10 18.92 -3.29
CA PHE A 41 1.55 18.98 -3.40
C PHE A 41 2.12 20.25 -2.74
N ALA A 42 1.58 21.43 -3.08
CA ALA A 42 1.99 22.70 -2.49
C ALA A 42 1.71 22.76 -0.97
N GLY A 43 0.57 22.20 -0.53
CA GLY A 43 0.26 22.03 0.88
C GLY A 43 1.31 21.19 1.61
N GLY A 44 1.93 20.27 0.87
CA GLY A 44 3.02 19.45 1.31
C GLY A 44 4.30 20.19 1.62
N GLU A 45 4.65 21.06 0.74
CA GLU A 45 5.87 21.88 0.89
C GLU A 45 5.69 22.96 1.95
N THR A 46 4.52 23.55 2.02
CA THR A 46 4.20 24.63 2.96
C THR A 46 3.78 24.17 4.36
N GLY A 47 3.59 22.85 4.54
CA GLY A 47 3.14 22.29 5.82
C GLY A 47 1.66 22.53 6.11
N TRP A 48 0.83 22.69 5.08
CA TRP A 48 -0.60 22.88 5.26
C TRP A 48 -1.25 21.66 5.92
N TRP A 49 -1.73 21.83 7.15
CA TRP A 49 -2.26 20.76 7.99
C TRP A 49 -3.47 20.03 7.38
N GLY A 50 -4.25 20.68 6.50
CA GLY A 50 -5.39 20.08 5.82
C GLY A 50 -5.04 18.94 4.87
N SER A 51 -3.78 18.78 4.51
CA SER A 51 -3.27 17.65 3.72
C SER A 51 -2.77 16.49 4.58
N TRP A 52 -2.82 16.60 5.90
CA TRP A 52 -2.30 15.59 6.83
C TRP A 52 -3.40 14.71 7.38
N ALA A 53 -3.11 13.45 7.52
CA ALA A 53 -3.97 12.47 8.18
C ALA A 53 -3.25 11.87 9.38
N LYS A 54 -3.95 11.83 10.52
CA LYS A 54 -3.49 11.07 11.68
C LYS A 54 -4.17 9.71 11.67
N THR A 55 -3.38 8.66 11.75
CA THR A 55 -3.87 7.29 11.77
C THR A 55 -3.16 6.49 12.85
N VAL A 56 -3.81 5.43 13.33
CA VAL A 56 -3.28 4.57 14.37
C VAL A 56 -3.24 3.15 13.83
N PHE A 57 -2.10 2.50 13.98
CA PHE A 57 -1.88 1.12 13.60
C PHE A 57 -1.55 0.28 14.82
N ASN A 58 -2.02 -0.96 14.82
CA ASN A 58 -1.57 -1.98 15.75
C ASN A 58 -0.57 -2.88 15.02
N VAL A 59 0.66 -2.90 15.51
CA VAL A 59 1.77 -3.64 14.91
C VAL A 59 2.16 -4.78 15.82
N ASP A 60 2.22 -5.99 15.28
CA ASP A 60 2.82 -7.12 15.98
C ASP A 60 4.36 -7.01 15.83
N SER A 61 5.02 -6.66 16.92
CA SER A 61 6.47 -6.43 16.92
C SER A 61 7.30 -7.70 16.71
N GLN A 62 6.68 -8.88 16.77
CA GLN A 62 7.38 -10.16 16.59
C GLN A 62 7.13 -10.79 15.22
N ALA A 63 5.89 -10.74 14.73
CA ALA A 63 5.53 -11.36 13.47
C ALA A 63 5.73 -10.42 12.28
N ASP A 64 5.21 -9.20 12.37
CA ASP A 64 5.15 -8.25 11.26
C ASP A 64 5.50 -6.83 11.70
N PRO A 65 6.78 -6.51 11.93
CA PRO A 65 7.20 -5.20 12.44
C PRO A 65 7.15 -4.12 11.36
N TYR A 66 6.04 -3.96 10.67
CA TYR A 66 5.87 -2.94 9.65
C TYR A 66 4.48 -2.29 9.70
N ILE A 67 4.40 -1.10 9.14
CA ILE A 67 3.15 -0.44 8.82
C ILE A 67 3.03 -0.25 7.30
N THR A 68 1.86 -0.57 6.76
CA THR A 68 1.55 -0.35 5.36
C THR A 68 0.59 0.82 5.24
N LEU A 69 0.97 1.84 4.49
CA LEU A 69 0.13 3.02 4.29
C LEU A 69 -0.97 2.74 3.27
N PRO A 70 -2.20 3.25 3.50
CA PRO A 70 -3.21 3.34 2.46
C PRO A 70 -2.67 4.09 1.24
N ARG A 71 -3.16 3.77 0.05
CA ARG A 71 -2.67 4.33 -1.22
C ARG A 71 -2.86 5.83 -1.38
N ASN A 72 -3.88 6.37 -0.73
CA ASN A 72 -4.15 7.81 -0.71
C ASN A 72 -3.16 8.60 0.17
N ILE A 73 -2.22 7.91 0.80
CA ILE A 73 -1.18 8.51 1.63
C ILE A 73 0.16 8.41 0.89
N ALA A 74 0.74 9.56 0.59
CA ALA A 74 1.98 9.63 -0.17
C ALA A 74 3.21 9.28 0.66
N ARG A 75 3.28 9.76 1.90
CA ARG A 75 4.42 9.53 2.80
C ARG A 75 4.06 9.71 4.27
N LEU A 76 4.88 9.11 5.10
CA LEU A 76 4.86 9.33 6.53
C LEU A 76 5.61 10.63 6.88
N ILE A 77 4.99 11.47 7.71
CA ILE A 77 5.58 12.74 8.17
C ILE A 77 6.16 12.56 9.57
N ASN A 78 5.38 11.97 10.46
CA ASN A 78 5.76 11.71 11.84
C ASN A 78 5.26 10.34 12.28
N LEU A 79 6.00 9.71 13.16
CA LEU A 79 5.70 8.42 13.74
C LEU A 79 5.97 8.46 15.23
N ASP A 80 4.99 8.03 16.01
CA ASP A 80 5.12 7.86 17.44
C ASP A 80 4.86 6.39 17.78
N VAL A 81 5.77 5.77 18.50
CA VAL A 81 5.61 4.42 19.05
C VAL A 81 5.47 4.56 20.55
N CYS A 82 4.34 4.12 21.11
CA CYS A 82 4.07 4.26 22.54
C CYS A 82 4.25 5.69 23.06
N GLN A 83 3.79 6.69 22.29
CA GLN A 83 3.92 8.12 22.57
C GLN A 83 5.37 8.66 22.56
N GLN A 84 6.32 7.88 22.05
CA GLN A 84 7.69 8.32 21.83
C GLN A 84 7.90 8.59 20.34
N PRO A 85 8.38 9.77 19.95
CA PRO A 85 8.64 10.07 18.55
C PRO A 85 9.80 9.21 18.02
N VAL A 86 9.61 8.67 16.83
CA VAL A 86 10.57 7.81 16.15
C VAL A 86 11.10 8.53 14.93
N LYS A 87 12.42 8.48 14.74
CA LYS A 87 13.06 9.05 13.54
C LYS A 87 12.71 8.20 12.32
N ILE A 88 12.17 8.85 11.29
CA ILE A 88 11.95 8.22 9.99
C ILE A 88 13.22 8.36 9.18
N GLN A 89 13.78 7.24 8.77
CA GLN A 89 14.96 7.18 7.91
C GLN A 89 14.57 6.69 6.52
N ASN A 90 15.28 7.14 5.50
CA ASN A 90 15.23 6.54 4.17
C ASN A 90 16.52 5.75 3.91
N GLU A 91 16.54 4.92 2.88
CA GLU A 91 17.68 4.04 2.57
C GLU A 91 19.00 4.81 2.39
N PHE A 92 18.94 6.06 1.91
CA PHE A 92 20.13 6.88 1.75
C PHE A 92 20.80 7.20 3.09
N TYR A 93 20.01 7.56 4.12
CA TYR A 93 20.53 7.83 5.44
C TYR A 93 21.00 6.56 6.16
N GLU A 94 20.33 5.43 5.93
CA GLU A 94 20.75 4.12 6.42
C GLU A 94 22.17 3.79 5.94
N PHE A 95 22.46 4.04 4.67
CA PHE A 95 23.77 3.81 4.08
C PHE A 95 24.86 4.73 4.66
N LEU A 96 24.54 5.98 4.90
CA LEU A 96 25.48 6.94 5.51
C LEU A 96 25.77 6.63 6.98
N GLU A 97 24.75 6.26 7.73
CA GLU A 97 24.88 5.99 9.17
C GLU A 97 25.57 4.67 9.47
N ALA A 98 25.46 3.67 8.61
CA ALA A 98 26.20 2.40 8.72
C ALA A 98 27.73 2.60 8.71
N GLY A 99 28.22 3.73 8.15
CA GLY A 99 29.63 4.10 8.17
C GLY A 99 30.09 4.90 9.39
N VAL A 100 29.18 5.40 10.20
CA VAL A 100 29.47 6.33 11.33
C VAL A 100 29.09 5.70 12.66
N GLY A 101 29.51 4.48 12.92
CA GLY A 101 29.52 3.83 14.24
C GLY A 101 28.46 4.29 15.22
N LEU A 102 27.18 4.09 14.92
CA LEU A 102 26.11 4.33 15.87
C LEU A 102 26.32 3.43 17.09
N GLN A 103 26.62 4.04 18.21
CA GLN A 103 26.60 3.31 19.47
C GLN A 103 25.18 2.79 19.69
N PRO A 104 25.00 1.48 19.94
CA PRO A 104 23.70 0.95 20.32
C PRO A 104 23.27 1.70 21.57
N SER A 105 22.27 2.55 21.42
CA SER A 105 21.70 3.30 22.53
C SER A 105 21.15 2.31 23.54
N ARG A 106 21.62 2.46 24.75
CA ARG A 106 21.28 1.62 25.90
C ARG A 106 19.77 1.57 26.09
N CYS A 107 19.23 0.36 26.19
CA CYS A 107 17.89 0.00 26.70
C CYS A 107 16.90 1.16 26.86
N GLY A 108 16.13 1.46 25.83
CA GLY A 108 15.04 2.43 25.86
C GLY A 108 14.33 2.47 24.52
N CYS A 109 13.07 2.89 24.51
CA CYS A 109 12.27 3.05 23.29
C CYS A 109 12.87 4.06 22.28
N ASN A 110 13.94 4.74 22.65
CA ASN A 110 14.65 5.72 21.82
C ASN A 110 15.53 5.07 20.72
N SER A 111 15.60 3.74 20.66
CA SER A 111 16.36 3.02 19.64
C SER A 111 15.50 2.49 18.50
N ILE A 112 14.24 2.88 18.44
CA ILE A 112 13.36 2.46 17.36
C ILE A 112 13.70 3.29 16.12
N GLU A 113 13.99 2.60 15.04
CA GLU A 113 14.27 3.17 13.74
C GLU A 113 13.22 2.73 12.75
N THR A 114 12.88 3.64 11.84
CA THR A 114 11.86 3.39 10.82
C THR A 114 12.47 3.62 9.45
N TYR A 115 12.35 2.62 8.59
CA TYR A 115 12.89 2.64 7.24
C TYR A 115 11.77 2.57 6.21
N ASP A 116 11.83 3.46 5.21
CA ASP A 116 11.00 3.37 4.00
C ASP A 116 11.64 2.36 3.05
N ARG A 117 11.02 1.21 2.89
CA ARG A 117 11.50 0.13 2.02
C ARG A 117 10.85 0.12 0.63
N GLY A 118 10.17 1.20 0.27
CA GLY A 118 9.57 1.37 -1.04
C GLY A 118 8.19 0.74 -1.18
N LEU A 119 7.88 0.28 -2.40
CA LEU A 119 6.56 -0.22 -2.77
C LEU A 119 6.51 -1.76 -2.70
N PHE A 120 5.47 -2.25 -2.06
CA PHE A 120 5.14 -3.68 -1.98
C PHE A 120 3.84 -3.98 -2.73
N PRO A 121 3.71 -5.14 -3.35
CA PRO A 121 2.52 -5.47 -4.14
C PRO A 121 1.27 -5.70 -3.28
N THR A 122 1.43 -5.97 -1.98
CA THR A 122 0.35 -6.29 -1.05
C THR A 122 0.31 -5.36 0.14
N PHE A 123 -0.89 -5.18 0.69
CA PHE A 123 -1.08 -4.45 1.94
C PHE A 123 -0.50 -5.23 3.14
N SER A 124 -0.67 -6.54 3.14
CA SER A 124 -0.08 -7.44 4.14
C SER A 124 0.55 -8.64 3.46
N ASP A 125 1.60 -9.22 4.07
CA ASP A 125 2.28 -10.37 3.54
C ASP A 125 1.42 -11.63 3.56
N ILE A 126 1.71 -12.55 2.65
CA ILE A 126 1.15 -13.89 2.65
C ILE A 126 1.75 -14.64 3.85
N VAL A 127 0.90 -15.31 4.62
CA VAL A 127 1.32 -16.08 5.80
C VAL A 127 1.29 -17.58 5.47
N PRO A 128 2.39 -18.16 4.92
CA PRO A 128 2.44 -19.58 4.61
C PRO A 128 2.28 -20.43 5.89
N PRO A 129 2.00 -21.73 5.80
CA PRO A 129 1.84 -22.54 4.59
C PRO A 129 0.40 -22.56 4.03
N ASN A 130 0.22 -23.26 2.91
CA ASN A 130 -1.10 -23.61 2.34
C ASN A 130 -1.94 -22.41 1.89
N LYS A 131 -1.31 -21.38 1.40
CA LYS A 131 -1.99 -20.16 0.93
C LYS A 131 -2.06 -20.12 -0.60
N ARG A 132 -3.23 -19.74 -1.11
CA ARG A 132 -3.51 -19.55 -2.53
C ARG A 132 -4.10 -18.16 -2.74
N LEU A 133 -3.87 -17.57 -3.89
CA LEU A 133 -4.50 -16.30 -4.26
C LEU A 133 -5.84 -16.56 -4.94
N ARG A 134 -6.82 -15.75 -4.58
CA ARG A 134 -8.15 -15.70 -5.17
C ARG A 134 -8.47 -14.30 -5.64
N PHE A 135 -8.89 -14.19 -6.89
CA PHE A 135 -9.19 -12.93 -7.55
C PHE A 135 -10.68 -12.76 -7.72
N TYR A 136 -11.22 -11.65 -7.24
CA TYR A 136 -12.58 -11.22 -7.46
C TYR A 136 -12.59 -9.96 -8.33
N ILE A 137 -13.41 -9.95 -9.37
CA ILE A 137 -13.71 -8.78 -10.18
C ILE A 137 -15.07 -8.23 -9.77
N THR A 138 -15.20 -6.89 -9.71
CA THR A 138 -16.47 -6.24 -9.34
C THR A 138 -17.37 -5.95 -10.53
N ASP A 139 -16.83 -5.99 -11.76
CA ASP A 139 -17.57 -5.79 -13.00
C ASP A 139 -17.48 -7.03 -13.88
N ALA A 140 -18.61 -7.48 -14.41
CA ALA A 140 -18.69 -8.66 -15.27
C ALA A 140 -18.02 -8.47 -16.63
N ALA A 141 -17.86 -7.23 -17.09
CA ALA A 141 -17.16 -6.93 -18.33
C ALA A 141 -15.65 -7.13 -18.26
N ASP A 142 -15.12 -7.37 -17.06
CA ASP A 142 -13.70 -7.66 -16.85
C ASP A 142 -13.37 -9.16 -16.91
N VAL A 143 -14.34 -10.02 -17.19
CA VAL A 143 -14.09 -11.43 -17.52
C VAL A 143 -13.17 -11.50 -18.73
N ASP A 144 -12.25 -12.48 -18.72
CA ASP A 144 -11.19 -12.68 -19.71
C ASP A 144 -10.05 -11.62 -19.71
N ARG A 145 -10.12 -10.59 -18.87
CA ARG A 145 -8.95 -9.76 -18.57
C ARG A 145 -7.96 -10.56 -17.72
N ARG A 146 -6.68 -10.19 -17.79
CA ARG A 146 -5.60 -10.96 -17.16
C ARG A 146 -4.87 -10.18 -16.09
N ALA A 147 -4.30 -10.91 -15.15
CA ALA A 147 -3.28 -10.42 -14.25
C ALA A 147 -2.04 -11.29 -14.33
N LEU A 148 -0.86 -10.67 -14.36
CA LEU A 148 0.43 -11.33 -14.21
C LEU A 148 0.79 -11.36 -12.72
N VAL A 149 0.91 -12.54 -12.16
CA VAL A 149 1.26 -12.81 -10.77
C VAL A 149 2.72 -13.23 -10.71
N GLN A 150 3.56 -12.48 -10.02
CA GLN A 150 4.98 -12.77 -9.83
C GLN A 150 5.26 -13.10 -8.36
N GLY A 151 6.05 -14.14 -8.11
CA GLY A 151 6.33 -14.57 -6.75
C GLY A 151 7.01 -15.92 -6.69
N THR A 152 6.91 -16.56 -5.52
CA THR A 152 7.43 -17.91 -5.30
C THR A 152 6.33 -18.87 -4.89
N ASP A 153 6.43 -20.10 -5.37
CA ASP A 153 5.53 -21.19 -5.01
C ASP A 153 5.74 -21.67 -3.57
N GLN A 154 5.02 -22.71 -3.17
CA GLN A 154 5.13 -23.32 -1.85
C GLN A 154 6.52 -23.92 -1.54
N ASN A 155 7.34 -24.16 -2.54
CA ASN A 155 8.69 -24.71 -2.40
C ASN A 155 9.78 -23.59 -2.38
N GLY A 156 9.36 -22.33 -2.49
CA GLY A 156 10.27 -21.18 -2.60
C GLY A 156 10.86 -21.01 -4.01
N THR A 157 10.33 -21.71 -5.01
CA THR A 157 10.79 -21.62 -6.40
C THR A 157 10.07 -20.46 -7.08
N THR A 158 10.81 -19.63 -7.82
CA THR A 158 10.22 -18.55 -8.63
C THR A 158 9.25 -19.12 -9.64
N ILE A 159 8.09 -18.49 -9.76
CA ILE A 159 7.05 -18.89 -10.69
C ILE A 159 7.43 -18.45 -12.10
N TYR A 160 7.35 -19.37 -13.05
CA TYR A 160 7.53 -19.12 -14.49
C TYR A 160 6.35 -19.69 -15.27
N SER A 161 6.00 -19.04 -16.35
CA SER A 161 5.00 -19.52 -17.30
C SER A 161 5.44 -19.21 -18.73
N LEU A 162 4.77 -19.83 -19.69
CA LEU A 162 4.96 -19.53 -21.11
C LEU A 162 3.83 -18.60 -21.58
N ASP A 163 4.20 -17.51 -22.24
CA ASP A 163 3.28 -16.68 -23.02
C ASP A 163 3.59 -16.90 -24.50
N GLY A 164 2.87 -17.85 -25.09
CA GLY A 164 3.22 -18.37 -26.40
C GLY A 164 4.50 -19.21 -26.37
N ILE A 165 5.60 -18.68 -26.94
CA ILE A 165 6.93 -19.32 -26.97
C ILE A 165 7.91 -18.68 -25.97
N ASP A 166 7.56 -17.52 -25.42
CA ASP A 166 8.45 -16.76 -24.52
C ASP A 166 8.23 -17.19 -23.06
N GLU A 167 9.31 -17.38 -22.33
CA GLU A 167 9.28 -17.62 -20.90
C GLU A 167 9.11 -16.30 -20.15
N VAL A 168 8.07 -16.22 -19.33
CA VAL A 168 7.74 -15.03 -18.52
C VAL A 168 7.88 -15.37 -17.05
N THR A 169 8.55 -14.48 -16.30
CA THR A 169 8.58 -14.57 -14.83
C THR A 169 7.21 -14.23 -14.27
N GLY A 170 6.52 -15.23 -13.73
CA GLY A 170 5.16 -15.12 -13.22
C GLY A 170 4.19 -16.04 -13.96
N ILE A 171 2.92 -15.92 -13.62
CA ILE A 171 1.82 -16.62 -14.28
C ILE A 171 0.69 -15.67 -14.60
N TYR A 172 0.11 -15.81 -15.79
CA TYR A 172 -1.11 -15.10 -16.15
C TYR A 172 -2.34 -15.82 -15.57
N VAL A 173 -3.20 -15.04 -14.94
CA VAL A 173 -4.49 -15.47 -14.39
C VAL A 173 -5.58 -14.71 -15.14
N GLU A 174 -6.43 -15.43 -15.87
CA GLU A 174 -7.61 -14.85 -16.53
C GLU A 174 -8.74 -14.71 -15.52
N PHE A 175 -9.34 -13.52 -15.48
CA PHE A 175 -10.42 -13.26 -14.53
C PHE A 175 -11.70 -13.97 -14.93
N ALA A 176 -12.39 -14.51 -13.92
CA ALA A 176 -13.65 -15.21 -14.08
C ALA A 176 -14.62 -14.86 -12.96
N GLN A 177 -15.89 -15.10 -13.17
CA GLN A 177 -16.92 -14.95 -12.15
C GLN A 177 -17.37 -16.33 -11.62
N PRO A 178 -17.66 -16.43 -10.32
CA PRO A 178 -17.61 -15.37 -9.29
C PRO A 178 -16.18 -15.02 -8.85
N PHE A 179 -15.20 -15.86 -9.09
CA PHE A 179 -13.78 -15.67 -8.78
C PHE A 179 -12.92 -16.66 -9.59
N VAL A 180 -11.62 -16.41 -9.57
CA VAL A 180 -10.62 -17.37 -10.07
C VAL A 180 -9.54 -17.58 -9.00
N ASP A 181 -9.11 -18.81 -8.82
CA ASP A 181 -8.03 -19.19 -7.92
C ASP A 181 -6.73 -19.43 -8.69
N LEU A 182 -5.61 -19.04 -8.10
CA LEU A 182 -4.30 -19.46 -8.58
C LEU A 182 -4.22 -21.00 -8.53
N PRO A 183 -3.67 -21.68 -9.54
CA PRO A 183 -3.71 -23.16 -9.60
C PRO A 183 -2.81 -23.86 -8.55
N PHE A 184 -1.96 -23.12 -7.85
CA PHE A 184 -1.04 -23.65 -6.85
C PHE A 184 -0.94 -22.71 -5.63
N ASN A 185 -0.28 -23.21 -4.57
CA ASN A 185 -0.02 -22.42 -3.37
C ASN A 185 1.18 -21.50 -3.59
N ILE A 186 1.12 -20.32 -3.00
CA ILE A 186 2.14 -19.27 -3.08
C ILE A 186 2.66 -18.95 -1.68
N THR A 187 3.94 -18.62 -1.57
CA THR A 187 4.57 -18.19 -0.31
C THR A 187 4.88 -16.71 -0.29
N THR A 188 5.32 -16.14 -1.41
CA THR A 188 5.58 -14.71 -1.51
C THR A 188 5.01 -14.15 -2.80
N LEU A 189 4.52 -12.93 -2.75
CA LEU A 189 4.11 -12.15 -3.92
C LEU A 189 5.09 -11.00 -4.09
N THR A 190 5.85 -11.00 -5.20
CA THR A 190 6.85 -9.98 -5.51
C THR A 190 6.33 -8.91 -6.46
N GLY A 191 5.31 -9.25 -7.26
CA GLY A 191 4.68 -8.32 -8.19
C GLY A 191 3.29 -8.77 -8.58
N LEU A 192 2.43 -7.81 -8.86
CA LEU A 192 1.13 -8.02 -9.48
C LEU A 192 0.86 -6.90 -10.49
N GLN A 193 0.65 -7.30 -11.72
CA GLN A 193 0.28 -6.40 -12.81
C GLN A 193 -1.00 -6.91 -13.44
N LYS A 194 -1.94 -6.03 -13.77
CA LYS A 194 -3.19 -6.42 -14.42
C LYS A 194 -3.45 -5.60 -15.68
N ASP A 195 -4.26 -6.14 -16.56
CA ASP A 195 -4.87 -5.40 -17.66
C ASP A 195 -5.75 -4.27 -17.12
N PHE A 196 -6.03 -3.29 -17.97
CA PHE A 196 -7.03 -2.28 -17.66
C PHE A 196 -8.39 -2.95 -17.41
N THR A 197 -9.03 -2.60 -16.28
CA THR A 197 -10.36 -3.11 -15.89
C THR A 197 -11.35 -1.97 -15.73
N ILE A 198 -12.64 -2.26 -15.83
CA ILE A 198 -13.73 -1.32 -15.57
C ILE A 198 -14.05 -1.29 -14.09
N GLY A 199 -14.03 -2.45 -13.44
CA GLY A 199 -14.25 -2.62 -12.01
C GLY A 199 -12.97 -2.76 -11.22
N GLN A 200 -13.11 -2.82 -9.89
CA GLN A 200 -12.02 -3.14 -8.97
C GLN A 200 -11.68 -4.62 -9.04
N VAL A 201 -10.40 -4.93 -8.87
CA VAL A 201 -9.92 -6.30 -8.65
C VAL A 201 -9.49 -6.43 -7.19
N LYS A 202 -10.10 -7.37 -6.48
CA LYS A 202 -9.77 -7.70 -5.09
C LYS A 202 -9.06 -9.04 -5.03
N VAL A 203 -7.92 -9.08 -4.34
CA VAL A 203 -7.13 -10.30 -4.20
C VAL A 203 -7.12 -10.74 -2.76
N PHE A 204 -7.53 -11.97 -2.55
CA PHE A 204 -7.58 -12.61 -1.24
C PHE A 204 -6.52 -13.69 -1.14
N GLU A 205 -5.91 -13.78 0.02
CA GLU A 205 -5.22 -14.97 0.46
C GLU A 205 -6.27 -15.96 0.97
N VAL A 206 -6.26 -17.17 0.45
CA VAL A 206 -7.18 -18.26 0.85
C VAL A 206 -6.37 -19.38 1.45
N ASP A 207 -6.70 -19.75 2.67
CA ASP A 207 -6.16 -20.94 3.30
C ASP A 207 -6.80 -22.20 2.67
N THR A 208 -5.99 -23.03 2.01
CA THR A 208 -6.50 -24.19 1.27
C THR A 208 -6.98 -25.33 2.18
N VAL A 209 -6.67 -25.29 3.47
CA VAL A 209 -7.11 -26.29 4.46
C VAL A 209 -8.40 -25.85 5.15
N THR A 210 -8.45 -24.62 5.61
CA THR A 210 -9.59 -24.10 6.39
C THR A 210 -10.62 -23.35 5.54
N GLY A 211 -10.26 -22.92 4.34
CA GLY A 211 -11.07 -22.06 3.49
C GLY A 211 -11.15 -20.61 3.95
N ALA A 212 -10.45 -20.23 5.02
CA ALA A 212 -10.44 -18.85 5.51
C ALA A 212 -9.84 -17.91 4.46
N GLN A 213 -10.43 -16.71 4.33
CA GLN A 213 -10.02 -15.72 3.35
C GLN A 213 -9.63 -14.43 4.03
N ARG A 214 -8.52 -13.81 3.56
CA ARG A 214 -8.05 -12.51 4.01
C ARG A 214 -7.75 -11.64 2.80
N LEU A 215 -8.35 -10.45 2.75
CA LEU A 215 -8.04 -9.48 1.71
C LEU A 215 -6.61 -8.98 1.89
N ILE A 216 -5.79 -9.10 0.85
CA ILE A 216 -4.39 -8.65 0.87
C ILE A 216 -4.10 -7.52 -0.11
N LEU A 217 -5.00 -7.29 -1.05
CA LEU A 217 -4.79 -6.30 -2.10
C LEU A 217 -6.13 -5.91 -2.75
N THR A 218 -6.26 -4.62 -3.07
CA THR A 218 -7.31 -4.10 -3.95
C THR A 218 -6.66 -3.24 -5.02
N MET A 219 -7.01 -3.44 -6.28
CA MET A 219 -6.58 -2.60 -7.40
C MET A 219 -7.77 -1.85 -7.98
N GLU A 220 -7.59 -0.55 -8.18
CA GLU A 220 -8.58 0.29 -8.84
C GLU A 220 -8.62 0.03 -10.37
N PRO A 221 -9.70 0.42 -11.07
CA PRO A 221 -9.85 0.18 -12.49
C PRO A 221 -8.65 0.58 -13.35
N GLY A 222 -8.19 1.81 -13.20
CA GLY A 222 -7.06 2.37 -13.97
C GLY A 222 -5.67 1.99 -13.46
N GLU A 223 -5.58 1.15 -12.44
CA GLU A 223 -4.32 0.75 -11.86
C GLU A 223 -3.83 -0.53 -12.50
N GLU A 224 -2.66 -0.47 -13.14
CA GLU A 224 -2.04 -1.61 -13.80
C GLU A 224 -1.09 -2.38 -12.87
N VAL A 225 -0.40 -1.67 -11.98
CA VAL A 225 0.59 -2.26 -11.05
C VAL A 225 0.18 -1.97 -9.62
N ALA A 226 0.12 -3.01 -8.81
CA ALA A 226 -0.15 -2.86 -7.39
C ALA A 226 1.07 -2.31 -6.65
N GLY A 227 0.84 -1.36 -5.72
CA GLY A 227 1.92 -0.79 -4.92
C GLY A 227 1.43 -0.16 -3.64
N TYR A 228 1.98 -0.60 -2.52
CA TYR A 228 1.75 -0.04 -1.18
C TYR A 228 3.08 0.37 -0.57
N ARG A 229 3.17 1.57 -0.02
CA ARG A 229 4.36 2.00 0.69
C ARG A 229 4.40 1.39 2.08
N ARG A 230 5.53 0.78 2.44
CA ARG A 230 5.76 0.17 3.75
C ARG A 230 6.91 0.83 4.48
N TYR A 231 6.73 0.95 5.79
CA TYR A 231 7.75 1.40 6.72
C TYR A 231 8.01 0.29 7.72
N PHE A 232 9.25 -0.19 7.75
CA PHE A 232 9.68 -1.19 8.71
C PHE A 232 10.10 -0.54 10.01
N LEU A 233 9.75 -1.14 11.12
CA LEU A 233 10.03 -0.68 12.47
C LEU A 233 11.07 -1.62 13.09
N ASN A 234 12.32 -1.16 13.16
CA ASN A 234 13.37 -1.92 13.82
C ASN A 234 13.55 -1.50 15.27
N GLY A 235 13.93 -2.43 16.13
CA GLY A 235 14.28 -2.12 17.51
C GLY A 235 13.12 -1.86 18.44
N ILE A 236 11.88 -2.28 18.11
CA ILE A 236 10.74 -2.17 19.04
C ILE A 236 10.97 -3.13 20.21
N PRO A 237 11.25 -2.63 21.42
CA PRO A 237 11.38 -3.50 22.58
C PRO A 237 10.01 -4.06 23.00
N ARG A 238 10.00 -5.30 23.46
CA ARG A 238 8.78 -6.00 23.89
C ARG A 238 7.96 -5.23 24.94
N ASN A 239 8.58 -4.35 25.68
CA ASN A 239 7.98 -3.64 26.83
C ASN A 239 7.90 -2.13 26.62
N CYS A 240 7.94 -1.65 25.37
CA CYS A 240 8.02 -0.22 25.07
C CYS A 240 6.79 0.56 25.57
N CYS A 241 5.59 -0.05 25.48
CA CYS A 241 4.34 0.62 25.84
C CYS A 241 3.86 0.32 27.26
N ASP A 242 4.21 -0.83 27.81
CA ASP A 242 3.83 -1.25 29.14
C ASP A 242 4.95 -2.10 29.78
N PRO A 243 5.80 -1.47 30.63
CA PRO A 243 6.91 -2.15 31.27
C PRO A 243 6.45 -3.25 32.26
N THR A 244 5.18 -3.25 32.65
CA THR A 244 4.63 -4.25 33.58
C THR A 244 4.14 -5.51 32.86
N ASN A 245 3.94 -5.45 31.55
CA ASN A 245 3.39 -6.54 30.75
C ASN A 245 4.43 -7.13 29.81
N ALA A 246 5.30 -7.96 30.35
CA ALA A 246 6.45 -8.57 29.67
C ALA A 246 6.13 -9.52 28.49
N GLY A 247 4.88 -9.56 28.04
CA GLY A 247 4.41 -10.43 26.95
C GLY A 247 3.67 -9.73 25.83
N VAL A 248 3.61 -8.40 25.83
CA VAL A 248 2.89 -7.66 24.78
C VAL A 248 3.68 -7.72 23.47
N THR A 249 3.10 -8.38 22.49
CA THR A 249 3.65 -8.45 21.12
C THR A 249 3.12 -7.34 20.23
N THR A 250 1.95 -6.78 20.57
CA THR A 250 1.30 -5.75 19.77
C THR A 250 1.61 -4.36 20.32
N VAL A 251 2.13 -3.52 19.46
CA VAL A 251 2.52 -2.13 19.76
C VAL A 251 1.61 -1.18 19.01
N GLN A 252 1.08 -0.18 19.71
CA GLN A 252 0.31 0.88 19.09
C GLN A 252 1.25 1.93 18.48
N VAL A 253 1.09 2.17 17.20
CA VAL A 253 1.84 3.15 16.44
C VAL A 253 0.90 4.24 15.96
N THR A 254 1.21 5.49 16.27
CA THR A 254 0.49 6.65 15.73
C THR A 254 1.31 7.25 14.61
N ALA A 255 0.72 7.37 13.45
CA ALA A 255 1.37 7.95 12.28
C ALA A 255 0.64 9.21 11.83
N MET A 256 1.40 10.25 11.49
CA MET A 256 0.92 11.39 10.74
C MET A 256 1.43 11.24 9.31
N ALA A 257 0.52 11.21 8.38
CA ALA A 257 0.82 10.91 6.99
C ALA A 257 0.13 11.94 6.07
N LYS A 258 0.58 12.00 4.83
CA LYS A 258 0.17 12.98 3.86
C LYS A 258 -0.05 12.33 2.50
#